data_f4b4da6da940c5cec0c0d9c88e545c58
#
_entry.id   f4b4da6da940c5cec0c0d9c88e545c58
#
_cell.length_a   1.000
_cell.length_b   1.000
_cell.length_c   1.000
_cell.angle_alpha   90.00
_cell.angle_beta   90.00
_cell.angle_gamma   90.00
#
_symmetry.space_group_name_H-M   'P 1'
#
loop_
_entity.id
_entity.type
_entity.pdbx_description
1 polymer ?
#
loop_
_entity_poly.entity_id
_entity_poly.type
_entity_poly.pdbx_seq_one_letter_code
_entity_poly.pdbx_strand_id
1 'polypeptide(L)'
;MRKITGIIVHCTATHQDWWNGKTTSAKVSEVKKWHTRDRGWSDIGYHFLIDRDGTVAKGRPIERDGAHVSGHNKGTIGVSLFGGQGSSADDNFSDNFTSAQDASLHDLIDRLQSTYGPVPVTGHNEYAAKACPGFRVGAWLADGESEKATGFADIIAAFLSLFRR
;
A
#
# COMPACT_ATOMS: atom_id res chain seq x y z
N MET A 1 2.84 18.25 14.29
CA MET A 1 2.67 17.06 13.41
C MET A 1 1.90 17.52 12.17
N ARG A 2 2.28 17.09 10.96
CA ARG A 2 1.56 17.41 9.72
C ARG A 2 0.14 16.82 9.78
N LYS A 3 -0.89 17.57 9.40
CA LYS A 3 -2.25 17.04 9.29
C LYS A 3 -2.30 16.05 8.12
N ILE A 4 -2.70 14.81 8.39
CA ILE A 4 -2.93 13.79 7.37
C ILE A 4 -4.42 13.79 7.03
N THR A 5 -4.71 13.74 5.73
CA THR A 5 -6.08 13.80 5.18
C THR A 5 -6.38 12.63 4.23
N GLY A 6 -5.41 11.75 3.99
CA GLY A 6 -5.60 10.57 3.13
C GLY A 6 -4.36 9.71 3.01
N ILE A 7 -4.59 8.47 2.61
CA ILE A 7 -3.56 7.49 2.21
C ILE A 7 -3.80 7.15 0.75
N ILE A 8 -2.74 7.20 -0.07
CA ILE A 8 -2.84 6.88 -1.50
C ILE A 8 -1.92 5.71 -1.81
N VAL A 9 -2.51 4.64 -2.32
CA VAL A 9 -1.82 3.40 -2.67
C VAL A 9 -1.31 3.47 -4.10
N HIS A 10 -0.08 2.98 -4.30
CA HIS A 10 0.65 2.94 -5.55
C HIS A 10 1.30 1.58 -5.78
N CYS A 11 1.78 1.35 -6.99
CA CYS A 11 2.79 0.34 -7.30
C CYS A 11 4.03 1.00 -7.91
N THR A 12 5.16 0.30 -7.86
CA THR A 12 6.40 0.76 -8.50
C THR A 12 6.40 0.52 -10.01
N ALA A 13 5.42 -0.24 -10.53
CA ALA A 13 5.35 -0.73 -11.90
C ALA A 13 6.62 -1.51 -12.33
N THR A 14 7.24 -2.21 -11.39
CA THR A 14 8.36 -3.11 -11.64
C THR A 14 7.86 -4.52 -11.94
N HIS A 15 8.68 -5.33 -12.65
CA HIS A 15 8.42 -6.75 -12.81
C HIS A 15 8.35 -7.45 -11.43
N GLN A 16 7.55 -8.50 -11.31
CA GLN A 16 7.39 -9.22 -10.04
C GLN A 16 8.72 -9.79 -9.50
N ASP A 17 9.65 -10.17 -10.38
CA ASP A 17 10.98 -10.68 -10.01
C ASP A 17 12.05 -9.59 -9.97
N TRP A 18 11.64 -8.31 -10.08
CA TRP A 18 12.60 -7.22 -10.11
C TRP A 18 13.48 -7.22 -8.87
N TRP A 19 14.78 -7.30 -9.09
CA TRP A 19 15.80 -7.38 -8.05
C TRP A 19 15.55 -8.50 -7.03
N ASN A 20 15.08 -9.65 -7.51
CA ASN A 20 14.95 -10.85 -6.67
C ASN A 20 16.28 -11.16 -5.96
N GLY A 21 16.22 -11.53 -4.67
CA GLY A 21 17.39 -11.75 -3.82
C GLY A 21 18.11 -10.48 -3.32
N LYS A 22 17.64 -9.27 -3.69
CA LYS A 22 18.14 -8.02 -3.09
C LYS A 22 17.27 -7.66 -1.87
N THR A 23 17.90 -7.00 -0.89
CA THR A 23 17.19 -6.52 0.29
C THR A 23 16.19 -5.41 -0.07
N THR A 24 15.11 -5.29 0.68
CA THR A 24 14.12 -4.21 0.53
C THR A 24 14.79 -2.84 0.60
N SER A 25 15.76 -2.64 1.48
CA SER A 25 16.53 -1.39 1.59
C SER A 25 17.30 -1.06 0.29
N ALA A 26 17.88 -2.05 -0.38
CA ALA A 26 18.55 -1.84 -1.67
C ALA A 26 17.52 -1.44 -2.75
N LYS A 27 16.37 -2.09 -2.80
CA LYS A 27 15.26 -1.75 -3.71
C LYS A 27 14.75 -0.33 -3.49
N VAL A 28 14.53 0.08 -2.24
CA VAL A 28 14.13 1.45 -1.88
C VAL A 28 15.19 2.47 -2.33
N SER A 29 16.46 2.16 -2.12
CA SER A 29 17.56 3.03 -2.55
C SER A 29 17.58 3.22 -4.08
N GLU A 30 17.23 2.20 -4.84
CA GLU A 30 17.14 2.29 -6.30
C GLU A 30 15.94 3.13 -6.74
N VAL A 31 14.77 2.93 -6.16
CA VAL A 31 13.60 3.79 -6.42
C VAL A 31 13.89 5.25 -6.06
N LYS A 32 14.63 5.49 -4.97
CA LYS A 32 15.08 6.83 -4.61
C LYS A 32 15.99 7.43 -5.70
N LYS A 33 16.90 6.67 -6.28
CA LYS A 33 17.75 7.13 -7.39
C LYS A 33 16.90 7.50 -8.62
N TRP A 34 15.92 6.68 -9.01
CA TRP A 34 15.01 7.02 -10.11
C TRP A 34 14.29 8.35 -9.87
N HIS A 35 13.85 8.59 -8.64
CA HIS A 35 13.14 9.83 -8.31
C HIS A 35 14.09 11.04 -8.24
N THR A 36 15.28 10.89 -7.66
CA THR A 36 16.20 12.03 -7.47
C THR A 36 17.07 12.32 -8.69
N ARG A 37 17.60 11.30 -9.37
CA ARG A 37 18.49 11.47 -10.51
C ARG A 37 17.76 11.62 -11.82
N ASP A 38 16.76 10.73 -12.06
CA ASP A 38 16.15 10.66 -13.39
C ASP A 38 14.96 11.62 -13.52
N ARG A 39 14.27 11.94 -12.38
CA ARG A 39 13.15 12.89 -12.33
C ARG A 39 13.52 14.23 -11.70
N GLY A 40 14.69 14.38 -11.11
CA GLY A 40 15.15 15.62 -10.46
C GLY A 40 14.39 15.99 -9.19
N TRP A 41 13.72 15.01 -8.53
CA TRP A 41 13.01 15.29 -7.29
C TRP A 41 13.99 15.39 -6.10
N SER A 42 13.57 16.11 -5.06
CA SER A 42 14.42 16.30 -3.86
C SER A 42 14.59 15.04 -3.02
N ASP A 43 13.73 14.04 -3.18
CA ASP A 43 13.75 12.78 -2.42
C ASP A 43 12.85 11.75 -3.11
N ILE A 44 12.85 10.51 -2.59
CA ILE A 44 11.87 9.48 -2.96
C ILE A 44 10.43 10.02 -2.80
N GLY A 45 9.52 9.68 -3.71
CA GLY A 45 8.15 10.20 -3.71
C GLY A 45 7.25 9.61 -2.65
N TYR A 46 7.46 8.33 -2.31
CA TYR A 46 6.61 7.55 -1.40
C TYR A 46 7.10 7.64 0.04
N HIS A 47 6.16 7.56 1.00
CA HIS A 47 6.48 7.51 2.44
C HIS A 47 6.78 6.10 2.91
N PHE A 48 6.09 5.10 2.34
CA PHE A 48 6.30 3.69 2.61
C PHE A 48 6.37 2.89 1.31
N LEU A 49 7.15 1.80 1.34
CA LEU A 49 7.22 0.83 0.27
C LEU A 49 7.09 -0.57 0.88
N ILE A 50 6.34 -1.46 0.22
CA ILE A 50 6.09 -2.83 0.67
C ILE A 50 6.68 -3.80 -0.35
N ASP A 51 7.64 -4.61 0.11
CA ASP A 51 8.29 -5.61 -0.74
C ASP A 51 7.42 -6.85 -0.90
N ARG A 52 7.78 -7.70 -1.85
CA ARG A 52 7.07 -8.94 -2.19
C ARG A 52 6.96 -9.95 -1.03
N ASP A 53 7.89 -9.91 -0.08
CA ASP A 53 7.88 -10.70 1.15
C ASP A 53 7.06 -10.05 2.29
N GLY A 54 6.42 -8.92 2.04
CA GLY A 54 5.66 -8.15 3.02
C GLY A 54 6.51 -7.17 3.84
N THR A 55 7.82 -7.12 3.66
CA THR A 55 8.67 -6.17 4.38
C THR A 55 8.28 -4.72 4.08
N VAL A 56 7.90 -3.97 5.12
CA VAL A 56 7.55 -2.55 5.02
C VAL A 56 8.79 -1.69 5.27
N ALA A 57 9.17 -0.89 4.31
CA ALA A 57 10.29 0.03 4.41
C ALA A 57 9.82 1.50 4.38
N LYS A 58 10.53 2.36 5.11
CA LYS A 58 10.33 3.80 5.09
C LYS A 58 11.05 4.41 3.89
N GLY A 59 10.37 5.33 3.21
CA GLY A 59 10.92 6.15 2.14
C GLY A 59 11.11 7.59 2.61
N ARG A 60 10.31 8.54 2.06
CA ARG A 60 10.30 9.94 2.47
C ARG A 60 9.80 10.07 3.91
N PRO A 61 10.43 10.93 4.74
CA PRO A 61 9.90 11.20 6.08
C PRO A 61 8.44 11.67 6.05
N ILE A 62 7.62 11.12 6.95
CA ILE A 62 6.17 11.36 6.96
C ILE A 62 5.81 12.81 7.32
N GLU A 63 6.73 13.55 7.92
CA GLU A 63 6.60 14.97 8.26
C GLU A 63 6.65 15.87 7.02
N ARG A 64 7.11 15.35 5.88
CA ARG A 64 7.23 16.08 4.62
C ARG A 64 6.14 15.61 3.66
N ASP A 65 5.63 16.52 2.83
CA ASP A 65 4.73 16.14 1.74
C ASP A 65 5.45 15.23 0.74
N GLY A 66 4.74 14.22 0.23
CA GLY A 66 5.23 13.30 -0.77
C GLY A 66 5.44 13.95 -2.15
N ALA A 67 5.84 13.11 -3.10
CA ALA A 67 5.85 13.45 -4.53
C ALA A 67 5.34 12.23 -5.31
N HIS A 68 4.09 11.82 -5.04
CA HIS A 68 3.52 10.60 -5.59
C HIS A 68 2.23 10.82 -6.41
N VAL A 69 1.47 11.89 -6.14
CA VAL A 69 0.30 12.29 -6.94
C VAL A 69 0.30 13.79 -7.17
N SER A 70 0.43 14.22 -8.41
CA SER A 70 0.40 15.66 -8.75
C SER A 70 -0.90 16.31 -8.25
N GLY A 71 -0.79 17.44 -7.56
CA GLY A 71 -1.94 18.16 -6.99
C GLY A 71 -2.49 17.58 -5.67
N HIS A 72 -2.13 16.35 -5.28
CA HIS A 72 -2.69 15.66 -4.12
C HIS A 72 -1.64 15.19 -3.09
N ASN A 73 -0.40 15.69 -3.18
CA ASN A 73 0.67 15.31 -2.25
C ASN A 73 0.51 15.90 -0.85
N LYS A 74 -0.06 17.12 -0.75
CA LYS A 74 -0.20 17.83 0.52
C LYS A 74 -1.20 17.11 1.43
N GLY A 75 -0.75 16.75 2.63
CA GLY A 75 -1.59 16.05 3.61
C GLY A 75 -1.82 14.58 3.33
N THR A 76 -1.28 14.00 2.26
CA THR A 76 -1.46 12.58 1.96
C THR A 76 -0.20 11.75 2.25
N ILE A 77 -0.41 10.47 2.54
CA ILE A 77 0.66 9.46 2.71
C ILE A 77 0.65 8.57 1.48
N GLY A 78 1.75 8.53 0.73
CA GLY A 78 1.92 7.61 -0.39
C GLY A 78 2.53 6.29 0.08
N VAL A 79 1.84 5.18 -0.19
CA VAL A 79 2.30 3.80 0.05
C VAL A 79 2.45 3.12 -1.30
N SER A 80 3.60 2.51 -1.59
CA SER A 80 3.86 1.86 -2.87
C SER A 80 4.22 0.38 -2.69
N LEU A 81 3.60 -0.48 -3.48
CA LEU A 81 3.90 -1.92 -3.56
C LEU A 81 4.98 -2.16 -4.63
N PHE A 82 6.00 -2.97 -4.33
CA PHE A 82 6.91 -3.44 -5.37
C PHE A 82 6.19 -4.46 -6.26
N GLY A 83 6.19 -4.22 -7.57
CA GLY A 83 5.47 -5.01 -8.57
C GLY A 83 4.55 -4.15 -9.43
N GLY A 84 3.57 -4.80 -10.06
CA GLY A 84 2.50 -4.15 -10.82
C GLY A 84 2.87 -3.75 -12.24
N GLN A 85 3.97 -4.25 -12.81
CA GLN A 85 4.27 -4.05 -14.23
C GLN A 85 3.21 -4.71 -15.10
N GLY A 86 2.64 -3.95 -16.02
CA GLY A 86 1.63 -4.46 -16.95
C GLY A 86 0.23 -4.62 -16.36
N SER A 87 0.02 -4.22 -15.09
CA SER A 87 -1.29 -4.31 -14.44
C SER A 87 -2.34 -3.40 -15.07
N SER A 88 -3.59 -3.80 -14.93
CA SER A 88 -4.78 -2.99 -15.21
C SER A 88 -5.34 -2.37 -13.92
N ALA A 89 -6.08 -1.28 -14.04
CA ALA A 89 -6.77 -0.67 -12.90
C ALA A 89 -7.87 -1.56 -12.30
N ASP A 90 -8.34 -2.54 -13.07
CA ASP A 90 -9.46 -3.43 -12.71
C ASP A 90 -9.01 -4.87 -12.44
N ASP A 91 -7.69 -5.12 -12.28
CA ASP A 91 -7.18 -6.43 -11.89
C ASP A 91 -7.54 -6.72 -10.41
N ASN A 92 -7.53 -7.99 -10.03
CA ASN A 92 -7.54 -8.35 -8.62
C ASN A 92 -6.17 -8.07 -7.98
N PHE A 93 -6.14 -7.83 -6.68
CA PHE A 93 -4.88 -7.63 -5.95
C PHE A 93 -3.90 -8.80 -6.18
N SER A 94 -4.40 -10.03 -6.06
CA SER A 94 -3.61 -11.26 -6.21
C SER A 94 -3.02 -11.50 -7.60
N ASP A 95 -3.51 -10.83 -8.64
CA ASP A 95 -2.96 -10.96 -9.99
C ASP A 95 -1.56 -10.31 -10.09
N ASN A 96 -1.29 -9.29 -9.27
CA ASN A 96 -0.09 -8.47 -9.34
C ASN A 96 0.80 -8.55 -8.08
N PHE A 97 0.22 -8.90 -6.92
CA PHE A 97 0.87 -8.80 -5.61
C PHE A 97 0.71 -10.09 -4.80
N THR A 98 1.53 -10.24 -3.77
CA THR A 98 1.55 -11.42 -2.92
C THR A 98 0.61 -11.27 -1.72
N SER A 99 0.21 -12.40 -1.12
CA SER A 99 -0.53 -12.41 0.15
C SER A 99 0.24 -11.75 1.30
N ALA A 100 1.57 -11.81 1.28
CA ALA A 100 2.40 -11.10 2.26
C ALA A 100 2.32 -9.58 2.09
N GLN A 101 2.27 -9.08 0.84
CA GLN A 101 2.03 -7.65 0.57
C GLN A 101 0.63 -7.24 0.98
N ASP A 102 -0.37 -8.08 0.75
CA ASP A 102 -1.76 -7.87 1.14
C ASP A 102 -1.89 -7.67 2.65
N ALA A 103 -1.43 -8.63 3.43
CA ALA A 103 -1.44 -8.57 4.89
C ALA A 103 -0.70 -7.34 5.42
N SER A 104 0.47 -7.01 4.85
CA SER A 104 1.27 -5.87 5.27
C SER A 104 0.65 -4.53 4.91
N LEU A 105 -0.07 -4.44 3.78
CA LEU A 105 -0.76 -3.22 3.37
C LEU A 105 -1.95 -2.94 4.30
N HIS A 106 -2.77 -3.95 4.63
CA HIS A 106 -3.85 -3.83 5.60
C HIS A 106 -3.31 -3.38 6.97
N ASP A 107 -2.29 -4.06 7.51
CA ASP A 107 -1.71 -3.73 8.81
C ASP A 107 -1.08 -2.31 8.83
N LEU A 108 -0.43 -1.89 7.76
CA LEU A 108 0.11 -0.54 7.65
C LEU A 108 -1.01 0.52 7.64
N ILE A 109 -2.10 0.30 6.89
CA ILE A 109 -3.25 1.20 6.84
C ILE A 109 -3.90 1.30 8.22
N ASP A 110 -4.16 0.18 8.89
CA ASP A 110 -4.75 0.13 10.24
C ASP A 110 -3.90 0.94 11.23
N ARG A 111 -2.58 0.79 11.21
CA ARG A 111 -1.65 1.57 12.05
C ARG A 111 -1.65 3.07 11.72
N LEU A 112 -1.69 3.42 10.45
CA LEU A 112 -1.74 4.81 10.03
C LEU A 112 -3.06 5.46 10.45
N GLN A 113 -4.19 4.78 10.28
CA GLN A 113 -5.50 5.27 10.71
C GLN A 113 -5.62 5.35 12.24
N SER A 114 -5.02 4.43 12.98
CA SER A 114 -4.92 4.52 14.45
C SER A 114 -4.12 5.76 14.90
N THR A 115 -3.12 6.15 14.13
CA THR A 115 -2.24 7.29 14.47
C THR A 115 -2.82 8.63 14.04
N TYR A 116 -3.44 8.72 12.86
CA TYR A 116 -3.85 9.97 12.22
C TYR A 116 -5.36 10.16 12.14
N GLY A 117 -6.14 9.16 12.59
CA GLY A 117 -7.59 9.12 12.48
C GLY A 117 -8.08 8.42 11.20
N PRO A 118 -9.41 8.19 11.10
CA PRO A 118 -10.02 7.52 9.96
C PRO A 118 -9.98 8.45 8.73
N VAL A 119 -8.93 8.30 7.92
CA VAL A 119 -8.76 9.04 6.66
C VAL A 119 -9.07 8.15 5.46
N PRO A 120 -9.56 8.72 4.34
CA PRO A 120 -9.78 7.96 3.09
C PRO A 120 -8.52 7.24 2.63
N VAL A 121 -8.70 6.02 2.12
CA VAL A 121 -7.66 5.22 1.47
C VAL A 121 -8.07 5.01 0.01
N THR A 122 -7.24 5.43 -0.91
CA THR A 122 -7.55 5.49 -2.34
C THR A 122 -6.39 4.97 -3.18
N GLY A 123 -6.65 4.67 -4.45
CA GLY A 123 -5.62 4.32 -5.43
C GLY A 123 -5.16 5.53 -6.25
N HIS A 124 -3.96 5.49 -6.81
CA HIS A 124 -3.48 6.53 -7.74
C HIS A 124 -4.39 6.64 -8.97
N ASN A 125 -5.01 5.55 -9.41
CA ASN A 125 -5.98 5.50 -10.52
C ASN A 125 -7.26 6.33 -10.29
N GLU A 126 -7.51 6.78 -9.07
CA GLU A 126 -8.64 7.67 -8.75
C GLU A 126 -8.31 9.15 -9.01
N TYR A 127 -7.03 9.49 -9.19
CA TYR A 127 -6.55 10.86 -9.41
C TYR A 127 -5.97 11.10 -10.80
N ALA A 128 -5.69 10.05 -11.53
CA ALA A 128 -5.09 10.13 -12.87
C ALA A 128 -5.51 8.93 -13.72
N ALA A 129 -5.53 9.10 -15.04
CA ALA A 129 -5.78 8.02 -16.01
C ALA A 129 -4.58 7.06 -16.08
N LYS A 130 -4.39 6.26 -15.05
CA LYS A 130 -3.30 5.29 -14.87
C LYS A 130 -3.82 3.99 -14.28
N ALA A 131 -3.17 2.87 -14.56
CA ALA A 131 -3.48 1.58 -13.93
C ALA A 131 -3.08 1.53 -12.46
N CYS A 132 -2.00 2.24 -12.04
CA CYS A 132 -1.45 2.23 -10.69
C CYS A 132 -2.54 2.52 -9.62
N PRO A 133 -2.68 1.69 -8.60
CA PRO A 133 -1.79 0.62 -8.16
C PRO A 133 -1.93 -0.72 -8.90
N GLY A 134 -2.88 -0.88 -9.83
CA GLY A 134 -3.15 -2.12 -10.53
C GLY A 134 -4.30 -2.92 -9.93
N PHE A 135 -5.19 -2.26 -9.19
CA PHE A 135 -6.44 -2.77 -8.63
C PHE A 135 -7.29 -1.62 -8.10
N ARG A 136 -8.58 -1.88 -7.80
CA ARG A 136 -9.48 -0.92 -7.18
C ARG A 136 -9.35 -0.97 -5.66
N VAL A 137 -8.71 0.04 -5.07
CA VAL A 137 -8.40 0.07 -3.62
C VAL A 137 -9.66 -0.01 -2.77
N GLY A 138 -10.72 0.71 -3.13
CA GLY A 138 -11.99 0.67 -2.38
C GLY A 138 -12.65 -0.71 -2.37
N ALA A 139 -12.65 -1.45 -3.49
CA ALA A 139 -13.15 -2.81 -3.56
C ALA A 139 -12.30 -3.77 -2.73
N TRP A 140 -10.98 -3.70 -2.88
CA TRP A 140 -10.03 -4.51 -2.11
C TRP A 140 -10.19 -4.32 -0.59
N LEU A 141 -10.40 -3.10 -0.11
CA LEU A 141 -10.65 -2.84 1.32
C LEU A 141 -11.95 -3.48 1.79
N ALA A 142 -13.03 -3.38 1.00
CA ALA A 142 -14.33 -3.96 1.35
C ALA A 142 -14.27 -5.50 1.43
N ASP A 143 -13.52 -6.15 0.56
CA ASP A 143 -13.30 -7.59 0.58
C ASP A 143 -12.54 -8.02 1.84
N GLY A 144 -11.47 -7.32 2.21
CA GLY A 144 -10.72 -7.59 3.44
C GLY A 144 -11.50 -7.37 4.74
N GLU A 145 -12.41 -6.39 4.76
CA GLU A 145 -13.32 -6.19 5.90
C GLU A 145 -14.35 -7.33 6.01
N SER A 146 -14.84 -7.83 4.89
CA SER A 146 -15.77 -8.97 4.83
C SER A 146 -15.12 -10.26 5.35
N GLU A 147 -13.86 -10.53 4.98
CA GLU A 147 -13.11 -11.69 5.46
C GLU A 147 -12.81 -11.60 6.97
N LYS A 148 -12.44 -10.42 7.48
CA LYS A 148 -12.25 -10.18 8.92
C LYS A 148 -13.55 -10.42 9.70
N ALA A 149 -14.69 -9.97 9.19
CA ALA A 149 -16.01 -10.13 9.82
C ALA A 149 -16.47 -11.59 9.88
N THR A 150 -16.29 -12.35 8.80
CA THR A 150 -16.60 -13.78 8.75
C THR A 150 -15.70 -14.59 9.66
N GLY A 151 -14.40 -14.37 9.63
CA GLY A 151 -13.45 -15.03 10.53
C GLY A 151 -13.75 -14.82 12.02
N PHE A 152 -14.17 -13.60 12.39
CA PHE A 152 -14.58 -13.29 13.76
C PHE A 152 -15.88 -14.00 14.17
N ALA A 153 -16.86 -14.06 13.27
CA ALA A 153 -18.12 -14.79 13.49
C ALA A 153 -17.87 -16.30 13.68
N ASP A 154 -16.98 -16.89 12.89
CA ASP A 154 -16.61 -18.31 13.00
C ASP A 154 -15.90 -18.62 14.33
N ILE A 155 -15.02 -17.74 14.80
CA ILE A 155 -14.35 -17.87 16.10
C ILE A 155 -15.37 -17.82 17.24
N ILE A 156 -16.33 -16.88 17.21
CA ILE A 156 -17.40 -16.82 18.21
C ILE A 156 -18.28 -18.07 18.17
N ALA A 157 -18.66 -18.55 16.99
CA ALA A 157 -19.45 -19.76 16.85
C ALA A 157 -18.73 -20.99 17.41
N ALA A 158 -17.43 -21.13 17.12
CA ALA A 158 -16.60 -22.19 17.67
C ALA A 158 -16.50 -22.11 19.19
N PHE A 159 -16.29 -20.91 19.75
CA PHE A 159 -16.23 -20.68 21.19
C PHE A 159 -17.56 -21.04 21.88
N LEU A 160 -18.70 -20.59 21.34
CA LEU A 160 -20.02 -20.90 21.89
C LEU A 160 -20.36 -22.39 21.82
N SER A 161 -19.82 -23.14 20.86
CA SER A 161 -20.00 -24.58 20.75
C SER A 161 -19.35 -25.37 21.88
N LEU A 162 -18.27 -24.85 22.48
CA LEU A 162 -17.56 -25.46 23.61
C LEU A 162 -18.37 -25.45 24.93
N PHE A 163 -19.33 -24.52 25.04
CA PHE A 163 -20.18 -24.38 26.25
C PHE A 163 -21.58 -25.00 26.11
N ARG A 164 -21.87 -25.71 25.01
CA ARG A 164 -23.14 -26.40 24.79
C ARG A 164 -23.13 -27.88 25.18
N ARG A 165 -22.32 -28.27 26.16
CA ARG A 165 -22.36 -29.62 26.77
C ARG A 165 -22.88 -29.54 28.19
#